data_5c4b8d9cca08ef0a2d227cc1d296f4a1
#
_entry.id   5c4b8d9cca08ef0a2d227cc1d296f4a1
#
_cell.length_a   1.000
_cell.length_b   1.000
_cell.length_c   1.000
_cell.angle_alpha   90.00
_cell.angle_beta   90.00
_cell.angle_gamma   90.00
#
_symmetry.space_group_name_H-M   'P 1'
#
loop_
_entity.id
_entity.type
_entity.pdbx_description
1 polymer ?
#
loop_
_entity_poly.entity_id
_entity_poly.type
_entity_poly.pdbx_seq_one_letter_code
_entity_poly.pdbx_strand_id
1 'polypeptide(L)'
;MTVRAGLNSWDWGGRSSAATPPGGSPADGGAATDRPVRAWRIVSPAMRRLAVRRILLTIPTAILASVVIFLLIRMVPGGPAIGILGVHASPASIAALNKELGLDHPLVQQYWQWLTGALRGNLGQSLQTQQPVAHMVAQSFPVSAELVVLALLFTVVFALPVGVVAAQRAGTRLDRGLSNASGLGLAVPDFFLAVILIAIFGIAAHVLPELGFIPFSQSPAANLDHMVLPALSMGLGAAAIVVRQVRAAMVDALNGSYVRTARAMGVPERRIVWRYALRNALPTILNVYGLLLVGMFGATLIIEEVFVLPGMGNALVNAIGVRDYTFIQGVTMVYVGLVLVINLVVDIAVAIVSPKLAEQ
;
A
#
# COMPACT_ATOMS: atom_id res chain seq x y z
N MET A 1 -50.41 23.68 33.96
CA MET A 1 -50.62 24.66 32.89
C MET A 1 -50.77 23.93 31.58
N THR A 2 -52.00 23.84 31.12
CA THR A 2 -52.53 23.15 29.95
C THR A 2 -52.29 23.94 28.66
N VAL A 3 -51.77 23.32 27.57
CA VAL A 3 -52.01 23.81 26.21
C VAL A 3 -52.25 22.62 25.28
N ARG A 4 -53.44 22.63 24.80
CA ARG A 4 -54.28 22.01 23.82
C ARG A 4 -53.63 21.50 22.53
N ALA A 5 -54.19 20.41 22.08
CA ALA A 5 -54.20 19.78 20.78
C ALA A 5 -54.64 20.68 19.63
N GLY A 6 -54.12 20.45 18.43
CA GLY A 6 -54.58 20.96 17.14
C GLY A 6 -54.57 19.84 16.12
N LEU A 7 -55.70 19.13 15.96
CA LEU A 7 -56.03 18.24 14.86
C LEU A 7 -56.34 19.08 13.61
N ASN A 8 -55.69 18.88 12.50
CA ASN A 8 -56.16 19.31 11.18
C ASN A 8 -56.40 18.10 10.31
N SER A 9 -57.68 17.89 10.12
CA SER A 9 -58.33 16.99 9.17
C SER A 9 -58.04 17.43 7.73
N TRP A 10 -57.53 16.55 6.91
CA TRP A 10 -57.52 16.71 5.44
C TRP A 10 -58.67 15.91 4.85
N ASP A 11 -59.60 16.66 4.25
CA ASP A 11 -60.85 16.24 3.59
C ASP A 11 -60.53 15.75 2.17
N TRP A 12 -60.97 14.52 1.82
CA TRP A 12 -60.91 13.94 0.50
C TRP A 12 -62.25 14.10 -0.19
N GLY A 13 -62.46 15.30 -0.76
CA GLY A 13 -63.61 15.56 -1.62
C GLY A 13 -63.39 14.99 -3.02
N GLY A 14 -64.18 13.99 -3.37
CA GLY A 14 -64.21 13.37 -4.68
C GLY A 14 -64.69 14.26 -5.81
N ARG A 15 -64.14 14.05 -6.99
CA ARG A 15 -64.85 14.29 -8.27
C ARG A 15 -64.44 13.23 -9.28
N SER A 16 -65.38 12.32 -9.55
CA SER A 16 -65.45 11.48 -10.73
C SER A 16 -65.71 12.32 -11.95
N SER A 17 -64.91 12.22 -12.99
CA SER A 17 -65.32 12.52 -14.35
C SER A 17 -64.75 11.47 -15.29
N ALA A 18 -65.62 10.63 -15.80
CA ALA A 18 -65.34 9.68 -16.84
C ALA A 18 -64.99 10.41 -18.14
N ALA A 19 -63.87 10.10 -18.73
CA ALA A 19 -63.57 10.41 -20.13
C ALA A 19 -63.00 9.14 -20.79
N THR A 20 -63.77 8.69 -21.77
CA THR A 20 -63.50 7.59 -22.69
C THR A 20 -62.28 7.82 -23.52
N PRO A 21 -61.39 6.84 -23.76
CA PRO A 21 -60.26 6.98 -24.67
C PRO A 21 -60.71 6.71 -26.13
N PRO A 22 -60.17 7.46 -27.09
CA PRO A 22 -60.29 7.12 -28.51
C PRO A 22 -59.32 5.99 -28.87
N GLY A 23 -59.81 5.06 -29.66
CA GLY A 23 -59.03 3.95 -30.20
C GLY A 23 -57.94 4.42 -31.15
N GLY A 24 -56.79 3.80 -31.02
CA GLY A 24 -55.62 3.96 -31.88
C GLY A 24 -54.89 2.63 -32.02
N SER A 25 -54.90 2.16 -33.21
CA SER A 25 -54.26 1.10 -33.96
C SER A 25 -53.05 0.36 -33.33
N PRO A 26 -52.96 -0.96 -33.50
CA PRO A 26 -51.76 -1.73 -33.19
C PRO A 26 -50.87 -1.77 -34.42
N ALA A 27 -49.66 -1.34 -34.31
CA ALA A 27 -48.49 -1.82 -35.05
C ALA A 27 -47.32 -0.85 -34.84
N ASP A 28 -46.39 -1.26 -34.03
CA ASP A 28 -44.97 -1.18 -34.42
C ASP A 28 -44.20 -2.06 -33.45
N GLY A 29 -43.85 -3.24 -33.93
CA GLY A 29 -42.84 -4.11 -33.37
C GLY A 29 -41.47 -3.42 -33.46
N GLY A 30 -41.23 -2.52 -32.52
CA GLY A 30 -39.90 -1.94 -32.31
C GLY A 30 -38.98 -3.03 -31.83
N ALA A 31 -38.21 -3.60 -32.74
CA ALA A 31 -37.06 -4.46 -32.46
C ALA A 31 -36.28 -3.83 -31.32
N ALA A 32 -36.20 -4.54 -30.20
CA ALA A 32 -35.22 -4.27 -29.16
C ALA A 32 -33.86 -4.34 -29.82
N THR A 33 -33.34 -3.18 -30.21
CA THR A 33 -31.97 -3.06 -30.69
C THR A 33 -31.08 -3.50 -29.54
N ASP A 34 -30.59 -4.70 -29.70
CA ASP A 34 -29.49 -5.30 -28.94
C ASP A 34 -28.32 -4.34 -29.08
N ARG A 35 -28.25 -3.35 -28.19
CA ARG A 35 -27.10 -2.44 -28.12
C ARG A 35 -25.95 -3.29 -27.62
N PRO A 36 -24.96 -3.58 -28.48
CA PRO A 36 -23.80 -4.34 -28.02
C PRO A 36 -23.26 -3.62 -26.79
N VAL A 37 -23.12 -4.36 -25.72
CA VAL A 37 -22.43 -3.95 -24.48
C VAL A 37 -21.08 -3.41 -24.96
N ARG A 38 -20.94 -2.08 -25.03
CA ARG A 38 -19.74 -1.42 -25.50
C ARG A 38 -18.58 -1.99 -24.73
N ALA A 39 -17.73 -2.73 -25.45
CA ALA A 39 -16.45 -3.17 -24.98
C ALA A 39 -15.77 -2.01 -24.25
N TRP A 40 -15.33 -2.26 -23.05
CA TRP A 40 -14.71 -1.35 -22.12
C TRP A 40 -13.65 -0.50 -22.83
N ARG A 41 -13.92 0.76 -23.09
CA ARG A 41 -12.87 1.73 -23.34
C ARG A 41 -12.15 1.89 -22.02
N ILE A 42 -11.01 1.22 -21.90
CA ILE A 42 -10.18 1.11 -20.70
C ILE A 42 -9.75 2.48 -20.16
N VAL A 43 -9.88 3.54 -20.91
CA VAL A 43 -9.54 4.90 -20.47
C VAL A 43 -10.66 5.87 -20.83
N SER A 44 -11.56 6.18 -19.90
CA SER A 44 -12.50 7.29 -20.04
C SER A 44 -11.76 8.64 -19.92
N PRO A 45 -12.26 9.73 -20.55
CA PRO A 45 -11.68 11.07 -20.38
C PRO A 45 -11.61 11.50 -18.90
N ALA A 46 -12.57 11.07 -18.07
CA ALA A 46 -12.57 11.29 -16.62
C ALA A 46 -11.38 10.61 -15.93
N MET A 47 -11.08 9.35 -16.30
CA MET A 47 -9.96 8.61 -15.76
C MET A 47 -8.60 9.21 -16.12
N ARG A 48 -8.47 9.75 -17.35
CA ARG A 48 -7.27 10.50 -17.76
C ARG A 48 -7.10 11.79 -16.96
N ARG A 49 -8.17 12.54 -16.73
CA ARG A 49 -8.15 13.75 -15.88
C ARG A 49 -7.75 13.44 -14.46
N LEU A 50 -8.29 12.37 -13.87
CA LEU A 50 -7.95 11.92 -12.53
C LEU A 50 -6.47 11.52 -12.43
N ALA A 51 -5.96 10.71 -13.38
CA ALA A 51 -4.55 10.32 -13.41
C ALA A 51 -3.63 11.54 -13.53
N VAL A 52 -3.93 12.47 -14.44
CA VAL A 52 -3.16 13.72 -14.58
C VAL A 52 -3.20 14.56 -13.31
N ARG A 53 -4.38 14.75 -12.69
CA ARG A 53 -4.52 15.48 -11.43
C ARG A 53 -3.70 14.82 -10.30
N ARG A 54 -3.72 13.49 -10.22
CA ARG A 54 -2.95 12.74 -9.21
C ARG A 54 -1.44 12.88 -9.44
N ILE A 55 -0.97 12.76 -10.68
CA ILE A 55 0.44 12.99 -11.02
C ILE A 55 0.85 14.43 -10.69
N LEU A 56 0.03 15.43 -11.02
CA LEU A 56 0.32 16.83 -10.70
C LEU A 56 0.40 17.08 -9.18
N LEU A 57 -0.44 16.40 -8.38
CA LEU A 57 -0.39 16.50 -6.91
C LEU A 57 0.79 15.72 -6.30
N THR A 58 1.29 14.69 -6.97
CA THR A 58 2.46 13.92 -6.55
C THR A 58 3.75 14.75 -6.66
N ILE A 59 3.85 15.66 -7.65
CA ILE A 59 5.04 16.49 -7.84
C ILE A 59 5.36 17.40 -6.64
N PRO A 60 4.42 18.22 -6.12
CA PRO A 60 4.69 19.02 -4.92
C PRO A 60 5.07 18.18 -3.71
N THR A 61 4.44 17.01 -3.54
CA THR A 61 4.74 16.09 -2.45
C THR A 61 6.17 15.53 -2.59
N ALA A 62 6.57 15.15 -3.80
CA ALA A 62 7.93 14.69 -4.09
C ALA A 62 8.97 15.78 -3.82
N ILE A 63 8.71 17.01 -4.24
CA ILE A 63 9.59 18.17 -4.00
C ILE A 63 9.70 18.42 -2.49
N LEU A 64 8.59 18.49 -1.78
CA LEU A 64 8.60 18.72 -0.33
C LEU A 64 9.39 17.63 0.40
N ALA A 65 9.14 16.35 0.07
CA ALA A 65 9.86 15.22 0.65
C ALA A 65 11.36 15.30 0.35
N SER A 66 11.75 15.63 -0.88
CA SER A 66 13.16 15.78 -1.26
C SER A 66 13.85 16.91 -0.51
N VAL A 67 13.17 18.04 -0.30
CA VAL A 67 13.70 19.15 0.51
C VAL A 67 13.88 18.71 1.97
N VAL A 68 12.90 18.02 2.54
CA VAL A 68 12.97 17.52 3.93
C VAL A 68 14.14 16.55 4.08
N ILE A 69 14.28 15.56 3.18
CA ILE A 69 15.39 14.59 3.20
C ILE A 69 16.74 15.31 3.13
N PHE A 70 16.87 16.25 2.19
CA PHE A 70 18.10 17.02 2.03
C PHE A 70 18.46 17.81 3.29
N LEU A 71 17.49 18.51 3.90
CA LEU A 71 17.70 19.31 5.09
C LEU A 71 18.03 18.44 6.32
N LEU A 72 17.34 17.32 6.51
CA LEU A 72 17.57 16.42 7.65
C LEU A 72 19.03 15.93 7.67
N ILE A 73 19.59 15.56 6.53
CA ILE A 73 20.99 15.13 6.44
C ILE A 73 21.96 16.29 6.77
N ARG A 74 21.60 17.53 6.39
CA ARG A 74 22.43 18.73 6.68
C ARG A 74 22.34 19.17 8.15
N MET A 75 21.31 18.78 8.87
CA MET A 75 21.15 19.09 10.31
C MET A 75 21.98 18.16 11.21
N VAL A 76 22.53 17.07 10.68
CA VAL A 76 23.35 16.15 11.48
C VAL A 76 24.64 16.83 11.91
N PRO A 77 24.94 16.88 13.24
CA PRO A 77 26.15 17.50 13.74
C PRO A 77 27.41 16.88 13.16
N GLY A 78 28.33 17.73 12.68
CA GLY A 78 29.61 17.30 12.12
C GLY A 78 29.61 17.08 10.60
N GLY A 79 28.46 16.96 9.98
CA GLY A 79 28.34 16.83 8.52
C GLY A 79 29.05 15.62 7.92
N PRO A 80 28.97 15.45 6.59
CA PRO A 80 29.60 14.32 5.88
C PRO A 80 31.10 14.23 6.05
N ALA A 81 31.82 15.35 6.15
CA ALA A 81 33.28 15.36 6.27
C ALA A 81 33.79 14.70 7.58
N ILE A 82 33.08 14.94 8.70
CA ILE A 82 33.44 14.27 9.97
C ILE A 82 33.05 12.78 9.92
N GLY A 83 31.99 12.42 9.21
CA GLY A 83 31.62 11.01 8.98
C GLY A 83 32.71 10.22 8.25
N ILE A 84 33.44 10.87 7.31
CA ILE A 84 34.52 10.25 6.53
C ILE A 84 35.84 10.26 7.33
N LEU A 85 36.22 11.43 7.85
CA LEU A 85 37.54 11.65 8.46
C LEU A 85 37.64 11.21 9.94
N GLY A 86 36.46 10.96 10.55
CA GLY A 86 36.35 10.64 11.98
C GLY A 86 36.42 11.89 12.87
N VAL A 87 36.09 11.71 14.15
CA VAL A 87 35.97 12.79 15.15
C VAL A 87 37.28 13.43 15.54
N HIS A 88 38.40 12.82 15.18
CA HIS A 88 39.75 13.32 15.46
C HIS A 88 40.39 14.07 14.28
N ALA A 89 39.65 14.31 13.20
CA ALA A 89 40.13 15.01 12.02
C ALA A 89 40.52 16.44 12.34
N SER A 90 41.60 16.93 11.71
CA SER A 90 42.02 18.32 11.86
C SER A 90 40.99 19.27 11.20
N PRO A 91 40.84 20.50 11.73
CA PRO A 91 39.96 21.49 11.08
C PRO A 91 40.34 21.77 9.62
N ALA A 92 41.63 21.69 9.30
CA ALA A 92 42.13 21.91 7.94
C ALA A 92 41.70 20.78 6.98
N SER A 93 41.76 19.51 7.41
CA SER A 93 41.35 18.38 6.59
C SER A 93 39.81 18.36 6.39
N ILE A 94 39.04 18.75 7.42
CA ILE A 94 37.60 18.90 7.32
C ILE A 94 37.22 20.00 6.30
N ALA A 95 37.88 21.16 6.36
CA ALA A 95 37.65 22.25 5.43
C ALA A 95 38.02 21.88 3.99
N ALA A 96 39.13 21.16 3.79
CA ALA A 96 39.56 20.68 2.48
C ALA A 96 38.53 19.71 1.89
N LEU A 97 38.05 18.74 2.68
CA LEU A 97 37.05 17.77 2.24
C LEU A 97 35.69 18.40 2.01
N ASN A 98 35.27 19.37 2.83
CA ASN A 98 34.05 20.12 2.60
C ASN A 98 34.08 20.86 1.26
N LYS A 99 35.23 21.44 0.90
CA LYS A 99 35.42 22.10 -0.39
C LYS A 99 35.38 21.11 -1.56
N GLU A 100 36.03 19.97 -1.40
CA GLU A 100 36.01 18.90 -2.41
C GLU A 100 34.60 18.35 -2.65
N LEU A 101 33.80 18.17 -1.59
CA LEU A 101 32.43 17.72 -1.64
C LEU A 101 31.41 18.85 -2.02
N GLY A 102 31.92 20.10 -2.21
CA GLY A 102 31.05 21.25 -2.55
C GLY A 102 30.08 21.66 -1.43
N LEU A 103 30.41 21.32 -0.18
CA LEU A 103 29.58 21.61 1.00
C LEU A 103 29.71 23.07 1.47
N ASP A 104 30.64 23.82 0.91
CA ASP A 104 30.86 25.26 1.09
C ASP A 104 29.94 26.13 0.23
N HIS A 105 29.28 25.54 -0.78
CA HIS A 105 28.30 26.26 -1.60
C HIS A 105 27.02 26.58 -0.82
N PRO A 106 26.22 27.60 -1.27
CA PRO A 106 24.90 27.87 -0.68
C PRO A 106 23.99 26.63 -0.72
N LEU A 107 23.21 26.39 0.35
CA LEU A 107 22.32 25.22 0.47
C LEU A 107 21.39 25.02 -0.73
N VAL A 108 20.91 26.12 -1.31
CA VAL A 108 20.04 26.09 -2.50
C VAL A 108 20.80 25.49 -3.70
N GLN A 109 22.07 25.86 -3.90
CA GLN A 109 22.90 25.32 -4.99
C GLN A 109 23.18 23.83 -4.77
N GLN A 110 23.54 23.43 -3.54
CA GLN A 110 23.77 22.03 -3.17
C GLN A 110 22.50 21.19 -3.41
N TYR A 111 21.32 21.72 -3.02
CA TYR A 111 20.02 21.04 -3.24
C TYR A 111 19.74 20.82 -4.74
N TRP A 112 19.89 21.86 -5.57
CA TRP A 112 19.64 21.73 -7.00
C TRP A 112 20.62 20.79 -7.70
N GLN A 113 21.91 20.81 -7.34
CA GLN A 113 22.91 19.88 -7.85
C GLN A 113 22.56 18.44 -7.50
N TRP A 114 22.20 18.19 -6.23
CA TRP A 114 21.78 16.87 -5.78
C TRP A 114 20.47 16.42 -6.46
N LEU A 115 19.43 17.25 -6.48
CA LEU A 115 18.15 16.90 -7.07
C LEU A 115 18.26 16.60 -8.57
N THR A 116 18.98 17.43 -9.32
CA THR A 116 19.21 17.20 -10.75
C THR A 116 20.04 15.97 -11.02
N GLY A 117 21.01 15.65 -10.13
CA GLY A 117 21.73 14.38 -10.13
C GLY A 117 20.80 13.20 -9.94
N ALA A 118 19.99 13.23 -8.89
CA ALA A 118 19.02 12.17 -8.55
C ALA A 118 18.02 11.92 -9.68
N LEU A 119 17.51 12.98 -10.30
CA LEU A 119 16.59 12.86 -11.46
C LEU A 119 17.24 12.22 -12.70
N ARG A 120 18.57 12.26 -12.81
CA ARG A 120 19.35 11.60 -13.86
C ARG A 120 19.82 10.19 -13.46
N GLY A 121 19.39 9.70 -12.28
CA GLY A 121 19.80 8.40 -11.74
C GLY A 121 21.12 8.41 -11.00
N ASN A 122 21.77 9.57 -10.82
CA ASN A 122 22.99 9.72 -10.03
C ASN A 122 22.60 10.08 -8.58
N LEU A 123 22.62 9.08 -7.70
CA LEU A 123 22.35 9.25 -6.26
C LEU A 123 23.61 9.57 -5.45
N GLY A 124 24.73 9.82 -6.11
CA GLY A 124 26.03 10.03 -5.49
C GLY A 124 26.82 8.74 -5.28
N GLN A 125 27.95 8.85 -4.57
CA GLN A 125 28.81 7.73 -4.19
C GLN A 125 28.77 7.54 -2.67
N SER A 126 28.74 6.29 -2.23
CA SER A 126 28.89 5.91 -0.83
C SER A 126 30.17 6.49 -0.26
N LEU A 127 30.10 7.11 0.89
CA LEU A 127 31.27 7.68 1.58
C LEU A 127 32.21 6.61 2.11
N GLN A 128 31.70 5.40 2.34
CA GLN A 128 32.46 4.29 2.93
C GLN A 128 33.03 3.36 1.86
N THR A 129 32.22 2.97 0.89
CA THR A 129 32.61 1.97 -0.13
C THR A 129 33.09 2.58 -1.42
N GLN A 130 32.91 3.89 -1.63
CA GLN A 130 33.18 4.62 -2.87
C GLN A 130 32.43 4.07 -4.10
N GLN A 131 31.41 3.24 -3.87
CA GLN A 131 30.57 2.69 -4.93
C GLN A 131 29.40 3.65 -5.25
N PRO A 132 28.91 3.66 -6.50
CA PRO A 132 27.69 4.41 -6.84
C PRO A 132 26.50 3.92 -6.02
N VAL A 133 25.83 4.82 -5.30
CA VAL A 133 24.63 4.50 -4.49
C VAL A 133 23.54 3.85 -5.32
N ALA A 134 23.33 4.31 -6.56
CA ALA A 134 22.36 3.72 -7.48
C ALA A 134 22.63 2.23 -7.75
N HIS A 135 23.90 1.82 -7.84
CA HIS A 135 24.30 0.42 -8.03
C HIS A 135 23.99 -0.41 -6.77
N MET A 136 24.33 0.10 -5.61
CA MET A 136 24.05 -0.59 -4.33
C MET A 136 22.55 -0.76 -4.11
N VAL A 137 21.73 0.26 -4.44
CA VAL A 137 20.27 0.18 -4.41
C VAL A 137 19.76 -0.86 -5.40
N ALA A 138 20.27 -0.89 -6.63
CA ALA A 138 19.86 -1.86 -7.65
C ALA A 138 20.16 -3.31 -7.24
N GLN A 139 21.17 -3.55 -6.42
CA GLN A 139 21.49 -4.87 -5.85
C GLN A 139 20.57 -5.25 -4.69
N SER A 140 20.24 -4.30 -3.79
CA SER A 140 19.47 -4.56 -2.56
C SER A 140 17.95 -4.51 -2.78
N PHE A 141 17.48 -3.66 -3.69
CA PHE A 141 16.03 -3.49 -3.95
C PHE A 141 15.29 -4.78 -4.32
N PRO A 142 15.82 -5.66 -5.19
CA PRO A 142 15.13 -6.91 -5.55
C PRO A 142 14.83 -7.79 -4.33
N VAL A 143 15.72 -7.85 -3.35
CA VAL A 143 15.55 -8.65 -2.13
C VAL A 143 14.40 -8.10 -1.28
N SER A 144 14.39 -6.79 -1.03
CA SER A 144 13.30 -6.13 -0.31
C SER A 144 11.96 -6.27 -1.06
N ALA A 145 11.97 -6.10 -2.38
CA ALA A 145 10.78 -6.23 -3.20
C ALA A 145 10.23 -7.67 -3.18
N GLU A 146 11.10 -8.68 -3.27
CA GLU A 146 10.74 -10.09 -3.16
C GLU A 146 10.07 -10.39 -1.82
N LEU A 147 10.67 -9.93 -0.71
CA LEU A 147 10.11 -10.09 0.63
C LEU A 147 8.71 -9.48 0.74
N VAL A 148 8.55 -8.24 0.29
CA VAL A 148 7.26 -7.52 0.33
C VAL A 148 6.22 -8.23 -0.55
N VAL A 149 6.60 -8.69 -1.75
CA VAL A 149 5.69 -9.40 -2.65
C VAL A 149 5.23 -10.72 -2.04
N LEU A 150 6.11 -11.50 -1.44
CA LEU A 150 5.76 -12.77 -0.78
C LEU A 150 4.86 -12.55 0.43
N ALA A 151 5.15 -11.57 1.27
CA ALA A 151 4.30 -11.20 2.41
C ALA A 151 2.91 -10.69 1.94
N LEU A 152 2.86 -9.87 0.89
CA LEU A 152 1.62 -9.42 0.29
C LEU A 152 0.81 -10.60 -0.28
N LEU A 153 1.45 -11.49 -1.01
CA LEU A 153 0.82 -12.70 -1.57
C LEU A 153 0.20 -13.56 -0.47
N PHE A 154 0.91 -13.74 0.65
CA PHE A 154 0.38 -14.40 1.83
C PHE A 154 -0.92 -13.76 2.31
N THR A 155 -0.97 -12.43 2.45
CA THR A 155 -2.18 -11.74 2.90
C THR A 155 -3.33 -11.84 1.88
N VAL A 156 -3.04 -11.80 0.58
CA VAL A 156 -4.07 -11.96 -0.47
C VAL A 156 -4.64 -13.36 -0.47
N VAL A 157 -3.79 -14.39 -0.35
CA VAL A 157 -4.20 -15.80 -0.43
C VAL A 157 -4.91 -16.26 0.83
N PHE A 158 -4.46 -15.83 2.00
CA PHE A 158 -4.97 -16.32 3.29
C PHE A 158 -5.86 -15.29 4.01
N ALA A 159 -5.40 -14.07 4.20
CA ALA A 159 -6.11 -13.11 5.04
C ALA A 159 -7.37 -12.54 4.37
N LEU A 160 -7.33 -12.27 3.07
CA LEU A 160 -8.49 -11.75 2.34
C LEU A 160 -9.67 -12.76 2.36
N PRO A 161 -9.51 -14.06 2.02
CA PRO A 161 -10.61 -15.03 2.15
C PRO A 161 -11.12 -15.19 3.58
N VAL A 162 -10.23 -15.16 4.58
CA VAL A 162 -10.62 -15.22 6.00
C VAL A 162 -11.50 -14.04 6.38
N GLY A 163 -11.15 -12.82 5.94
CA GLY A 163 -11.96 -11.62 6.15
C GLY A 163 -13.35 -11.71 5.49
N VAL A 164 -13.42 -12.27 4.27
CA VAL A 164 -14.69 -12.51 3.55
C VAL A 164 -15.55 -13.53 4.31
N VAL A 165 -14.97 -14.63 4.79
CA VAL A 165 -15.69 -15.66 5.57
C VAL A 165 -16.18 -15.11 6.90
N ALA A 166 -15.38 -14.29 7.58
CA ALA A 166 -15.78 -13.62 8.82
C ALA A 166 -16.99 -12.70 8.59
N ALA A 167 -17.01 -11.95 7.48
CA ALA A 167 -18.13 -11.09 7.11
C ALA A 167 -19.43 -11.87 6.79
N GLN A 168 -19.32 -12.99 6.08
CA GLN A 168 -20.48 -13.85 5.79
C GLN A 168 -21.11 -14.42 7.05
N ARG A 169 -20.33 -14.62 8.10
CA ARG A 169 -20.77 -15.17 9.40
C ARG A 169 -20.80 -14.12 10.51
N ALA A 170 -21.02 -12.85 10.14
CA ALA A 170 -21.05 -11.73 11.07
C ALA A 170 -21.97 -12.01 12.28
N GLY A 171 -21.50 -11.71 13.49
CA GLY A 171 -22.21 -11.94 14.75
C GLY A 171 -22.13 -13.36 15.32
N THR A 172 -21.57 -14.35 14.59
CA THR A 172 -21.40 -15.73 15.07
C THR A 172 -20.18 -15.88 15.97
N ARG A 173 -20.05 -17.07 16.61
CA ARG A 173 -18.85 -17.40 17.42
C ARG A 173 -17.58 -17.41 16.57
N LEU A 174 -17.65 -17.87 15.31
CA LEU A 174 -16.52 -17.90 14.38
C LEU A 174 -16.04 -16.48 14.08
N ASP A 175 -16.96 -15.57 13.76
CA ASP A 175 -16.65 -14.17 13.51
C ASP A 175 -15.96 -13.52 14.73
N ARG A 176 -16.49 -13.74 15.91
CA ARG A 176 -15.88 -13.25 17.15
C ARG A 176 -14.48 -13.83 17.39
N GLY A 177 -14.30 -15.13 17.15
CA GLY A 177 -13.00 -15.78 17.24
C GLY A 177 -11.95 -15.20 16.29
N LEU A 178 -12.31 -15.03 15.00
CA LEU A 178 -11.42 -14.43 14.00
C LEU A 178 -11.11 -12.96 14.30
N SER A 179 -12.10 -12.19 14.76
CA SER A 179 -11.92 -10.78 15.14
C SER A 179 -10.99 -10.65 16.35
N ASN A 180 -11.14 -11.51 17.36
CA ASN A 180 -10.27 -11.53 18.54
C ASN A 180 -8.85 -11.97 18.16
N ALA A 181 -8.70 -13.02 17.35
CA ALA A 181 -7.40 -13.47 16.85
C ALA A 181 -6.68 -12.36 16.06
N SER A 182 -7.41 -11.62 15.20
CA SER A 182 -6.86 -10.46 14.51
C SER A 182 -6.47 -9.34 15.49
N GLY A 183 -7.25 -9.12 16.55
CA GLY A 183 -6.91 -8.15 17.61
C GLY A 183 -5.61 -8.51 18.33
N LEU A 184 -5.43 -9.79 18.67
CA LEU A 184 -4.18 -10.29 19.26
C LEU A 184 -3.00 -10.18 18.28
N GLY A 185 -3.21 -10.53 17.01
CA GLY A 185 -2.17 -10.41 15.98
C GLY A 185 -1.65 -8.98 15.80
N LEU A 186 -2.50 -7.95 16.00
CA LEU A 186 -2.08 -6.55 15.95
C LEU A 186 -1.25 -6.10 17.17
N ALA A 187 -1.35 -6.79 18.28
CA ALA A 187 -0.62 -6.46 19.50
C ALA A 187 0.83 -6.99 19.47
N VAL A 188 1.13 -7.94 18.58
CA VAL A 188 2.44 -8.57 18.48
C VAL A 188 3.27 -7.88 17.39
N PRO A 189 4.43 -7.31 17.70
CA PRO A 189 5.31 -6.71 16.69
C PRO A 189 5.84 -7.75 15.70
N ASP A 190 5.99 -7.36 14.43
CA ASP A 190 6.46 -8.26 13.35
C ASP A 190 7.83 -8.90 13.65
N PHE A 191 8.76 -8.12 14.23
CA PHE A 191 10.08 -8.65 14.61
C PHE A 191 10.00 -9.70 15.72
N PHE A 192 9.05 -9.58 16.63
CA PHE A 192 8.84 -10.58 17.69
C PHE A 192 8.27 -11.88 17.10
N LEU A 193 7.33 -11.76 16.13
CA LEU A 193 6.88 -12.90 15.34
C LEU A 193 8.04 -13.56 14.59
N ALA A 194 8.94 -12.76 14.01
CA ALA A 194 10.14 -13.26 13.32
C ALA A 194 10.98 -14.15 14.25
N VAL A 195 11.30 -13.66 15.46
CA VAL A 195 12.08 -14.42 16.46
C VAL A 195 11.38 -15.71 16.87
N ILE A 196 10.05 -15.66 17.09
CA ILE A 196 9.26 -16.88 17.44
C ILE A 196 9.30 -17.88 16.28
N LEU A 197 9.13 -17.43 15.03
CA LEU A 197 9.14 -18.32 13.86
C LEU A 197 10.53 -18.96 13.67
N ILE A 198 11.61 -18.21 13.85
CA ILE A 198 12.98 -18.75 13.84
C ILE A 198 13.13 -19.82 14.94
N ALA A 199 12.71 -19.51 16.16
CA ALA A 199 12.84 -20.44 17.30
C ALA A 199 12.08 -21.75 17.07
N ILE A 200 10.87 -21.69 16.51
CA ILE A 200 10.03 -22.87 16.29
C ILE A 200 10.47 -23.65 15.05
N PHE A 201 10.55 -22.99 13.88
CA PHE A 201 10.73 -23.67 12.59
C PHE A 201 12.20 -23.80 12.19
N GLY A 202 13.06 -22.86 12.59
CA GLY A 202 14.49 -22.93 12.34
C GLY A 202 15.17 -23.83 13.39
N ILE A 203 15.15 -23.39 14.66
CA ILE A 203 15.96 -24.01 15.71
C ILE A 203 15.35 -25.30 16.26
N ALA A 204 14.06 -25.31 16.64
CA ALA A 204 13.46 -26.47 17.29
C ALA A 204 13.07 -27.56 16.30
N ALA A 205 12.43 -27.19 15.19
CA ALA A 205 11.95 -28.17 14.19
C ALA A 205 12.94 -28.47 13.07
N HIS A 206 13.92 -27.60 12.82
CA HIS A 206 14.92 -27.71 11.73
C HIS A 206 14.28 -27.94 10.35
N VAL A 207 13.13 -27.27 10.08
CA VAL A 207 12.37 -27.46 8.84
C VAL A 207 12.72 -26.40 7.80
N LEU A 208 13.07 -25.19 8.26
CA LEU A 208 13.38 -24.04 7.40
C LEU A 208 14.69 -23.39 7.87
N PRO A 209 15.44 -22.76 6.92
CA PRO A 209 16.64 -22.01 7.27
C PRO A 209 16.36 -20.89 8.28
N GLU A 210 17.27 -20.72 9.22
CA GLU A 210 17.14 -19.72 10.28
C GLU A 210 17.43 -18.31 9.77
N LEU A 211 18.54 -18.17 9.02
CA LEU A 211 19.11 -16.90 8.57
C LEU A 211 19.71 -17.03 7.17
N GLY A 212 19.96 -15.88 6.55
CA GLY A 212 20.70 -15.78 5.29
C GLY A 212 19.79 -15.72 4.06
N PHE A 213 20.44 -15.59 2.91
CA PHE A 213 19.76 -15.38 1.62
C PHE A 213 20.46 -16.17 0.52
N ILE A 214 19.69 -16.84 -0.33
CA ILE A 214 20.15 -17.46 -1.57
C ILE A 214 19.41 -16.76 -2.71
N PRO A 215 20.12 -16.18 -3.70
CA PRO A 215 19.45 -15.53 -4.82
C PRO A 215 18.54 -16.49 -5.60
N PHE A 216 17.39 -16.02 -6.03
CA PHE A 216 16.42 -16.79 -6.82
C PHE A 216 17.06 -17.35 -8.10
N SER A 217 18.00 -16.62 -8.69
CA SER A 217 18.75 -17.05 -9.90
C SER A 217 19.68 -18.24 -9.68
N GLN A 218 20.12 -18.49 -8.43
CA GLN A 218 20.96 -19.65 -8.11
C GLN A 218 20.13 -20.89 -7.81
N SER A 219 19.11 -20.76 -6.99
CA SER A 219 18.21 -21.85 -6.64
C SER A 219 16.85 -21.31 -6.18
N PRO A 220 15.80 -21.37 -7.03
CA PRO A 220 14.48 -20.89 -6.66
C PRO A 220 13.90 -21.57 -5.41
N ALA A 221 14.12 -22.88 -5.25
CA ALA A 221 13.62 -23.63 -4.09
C ALA A 221 14.32 -23.17 -2.79
N ALA A 222 15.65 -23.12 -2.79
CA ALA A 222 16.41 -22.68 -1.62
C ALA A 222 16.16 -21.18 -1.28
N ASN A 223 15.97 -20.35 -2.31
CA ASN A 223 15.55 -18.96 -2.08
C ASN A 223 14.22 -18.90 -1.33
N LEU A 224 13.19 -19.60 -1.82
CA LEU A 224 11.87 -19.63 -1.18
C LEU A 224 11.96 -20.17 0.26
N ASP A 225 12.76 -21.21 0.50
CA ASP A 225 12.96 -21.75 1.85
C ASP A 225 13.50 -20.67 2.81
N HIS A 226 14.44 -19.82 2.37
CA HIS A 226 14.98 -18.72 3.17
C HIS A 226 13.99 -17.55 3.31
N MET A 227 13.10 -17.35 2.34
CA MET A 227 12.16 -16.23 2.33
C MET A 227 10.82 -16.53 3.03
N VAL A 228 10.49 -17.81 3.31
CA VAL A 228 9.21 -18.20 3.95
C VAL A 228 9.08 -17.59 5.33
N LEU A 229 10.06 -17.74 6.23
CA LEU A 229 9.95 -17.22 7.60
C LEU A 229 9.90 -15.68 7.63
N PRO A 230 10.79 -14.95 6.91
CA PRO A 230 10.68 -13.50 6.80
C PRO A 230 9.32 -13.03 6.26
N ALA A 231 8.84 -13.64 5.16
CA ALA A 231 7.57 -13.27 4.56
C ALA A 231 6.37 -13.57 5.46
N LEU A 232 6.40 -14.69 6.19
CA LEU A 232 5.35 -15.04 7.16
C LEU A 232 5.34 -14.09 8.35
N SER A 233 6.49 -13.71 8.91
CA SER A 233 6.54 -12.78 10.04
C SER A 233 5.89 -11.45 9.70
N MET A 234 6.24 -10.85 8.57
CA MET A 234 5.65 -9.62 8.06
C MET A 234 4.21 -9.81 7.61
N GLY A 235 3.91 -10.93 6.93
CA GLY A 235 2.59 -11.24 6.41
C GLY A 235 1.55 -11.52 7.50
N LEU A 236 1.91 -12.13 8.63
CA LEU A 236 1.01 -12.41 9.75
C LEU A 236 0.56 -11.12 10.45
N GLY A 237 1.48 -10.18 10.70
CA GLY A 237 1.13 -8.86 11.23
C GLY A 237 0.15 -8.12 10.31
N ALA A 238 0.46 -8.08 9.01
CA ALA A 238 -0.41 -7.48 8.01
C ALA A 238 -1.75 -8.23 7.85
N ALA A 239 -1.78 -9.55 7.98
CA ALA A 239 -2.99 -10.37 7.88
C ALA A 239 -4.04 -9.95 8.90
N ALA A 240 -3.63 -9.61 10.12
CA ALA A 240 -4.54 -9.14 11.17
C ALA A 240 -5.28 -7.85 10.76
N ILE A 241 -4.60 -6.92 10.09
CA ILE A 241 -5.20 -5.71 9.54
C ILE A 241 -6.16 -6.05 8.40
N VAL A 242 -5.70 -6.88 7.45
CA VAL A 242 -6.48 -7.26 6.26
C VAL A 242 -7.78 -7.94 6.65
N VAL A 243 -7.75 -8.97 7.52
CA VAL A 243 -8.94 -9.69 7.97
C VAL A 243 -9.99 -8.74 8.53
N ARG A 244 -9.57 -7.81 9.41
CA ARG A 244 -10.49 -6.86 10.04
C ARG A 244 -11.08 -5.85 9.06
N GLN A 245 -10.26 -5.30 8.17
CA GLN A 245 -10.69 -4.29 7.20
C GLN A 245 -11.55 -4.90 6.10
N VAL A 246 -11.16 -6.07 5.58
CA VAL A 246 -11.96 -6.81 4.60
C VAL A 246 -13.30 -7.22 5.18
N ARG A 247 -13.31 -7.72 6.43
CA ARG A 247 -14.56 -8.03 7.13
C ARG A 247 -15.47 -6.81 7.23
N ALA A 248 -14.98 -5.66 7.65
CA ALA A 248 -15.77 -4.43 7.75
C ALA A 248 -16.35 -4.03 6.40
N ALA A 249 -15.51 -3.90 5.37
CA ALA A 249 -15.94 -3.52 4.03
C ALA A 249 -16.96 -4.52 3.41
N MET A 250 -16.78 -5.81 3.67
CA MET A 250 -17.69 -6.85 3.20
C MET A 250 -19.02 -6.85 3.96
N VAL A 251 -19.05 -6.60 5.28
CA VAL A 251 -20.30 -6.48 6.05
C VAL A 251 -21.13 -5.31 5.51
N ASP A 252 -20.50 -4.16 5.28
CA ASP A 252 -21.18 -3.00 4.71
C ASP A 252 -21.74 -3.31 3.31
N ALA A 253 -20.95 -3.95 2.46
CA ALA A 253 -21.37 -4.34 1.13
C ALA A 253 -22.53 -5.35 1.14
N LEU A 254 -22.53 -6.34 2.04
CA LEU A 254 -23.56 -7.37 2.17
C LEU A 254 -24.88 -6.84 2.73
N ASN A 255 -24.85 -5.72 3.46
CA ASN A 255 -26.04 -5.04 3.96
C ASN A 255 -26.68 -4.08 2.93
N GLY A 256 -26.05 -3.89 1.78
CA GLY A 256 -26.56 -3.00 0.71
C GLY A 256 -27.91 -3.43 0.16
N SER A 257 -28.73 -2.45 -0.30
CA SER A 257 -30.06 -2.69 -0.89
C SER A 257 -29.99 -3.60 -2.12
N TYR A 258 -28.95 -3.45 -2.94
CA TYR A 258 -28.73 -4.29 -4.13
C TYR A 258 -28.55 -5.78 -3.79
N VAL A 259 -28.00 -6.11 -2.62
CA VAL A 259 -27.87 -7.49 -2.14
C VAL A 259 -29.23 -8.05 -1.77
N ARG A 260 -30.09 -7.27 -1.11
CA ARG A 260 -31.45 -7.66 -0.79
C ARG A 260 -32.26 -7.95 -2.06
N THR A 261 -32.15 -7.09 -3.06
CA THR A 261 -32.79 -7.30 -4.36
C THR A 261 -32.26 -8.56 -5.04
N ALA A 262 -30.94 -8.79 -5.05
CA ALA A 262 -30.36 -9.98 -5.66
C ALA A 262 -30.83 -11.28 -4.97
N ARG A 263 -30.97 -11.28 -3.63
CA ARG A 263 -31.54 -12.41 -2.88
C ARG A 263 -33.01 -12.66 -3.23
N ALA A 264 -33.82 -11.59 -3.34
CA ALA A 264 -35.20 -11.68 -3.74
C ALA A 264 -35.38 -12.25 -5.16
N MET A 265 -34.40 -12.00 -6.05
CA MET A 265 -34.37 -12.58 -7.41
C MET A 265 -33.81 -14.01 -7.46
N GLY A 266 -33.49 -14.64 -6.33
CA GLY A 266 -32.97 -16.01 -6.27
C GLY A 266 -31.51 -16.18 -6.70
N VAL A 267 -30.69 -15.10 -6.72
CA VAL A 267 -29.28 -15.20 -7.03
C VAL A 267 -28.56 -16.02 -5.94
N PRO A 268 -27.76 -17.05 -6.30
CA PRO A 268 -27.09 -17.89 -5.30
C PRO A 268 -26.09 -17.08 -4.47
N GLU A 269 -26.05 -17.37 -3.15
CA GLU A 269 -25.29 -16.60 -2.16
C GLU A 269 -23.78 -16.49 -2.52
N ARG A 270 -23.18 -17.57 -3.07
CA ARG A 270 -21.80 -17.55 -3.56
C ARG A 270 -21.57 -16.45 -4.61
N ARG A 271 -22.55 -16.27 -5.55
CA ARG A 271 -22.44 -15.21 -6.57
C ARG A 271 -22.63 -13.82 -5.94
N ILE A 272 -23.54 -13.68 -4.96
CA ILE A 272 -23.73 -12.43 -4.22
C ILE A 272 -22.43 -12.02 -3.55
N VAL A 273 -21.79 -12.91 -2.80
CA VAL A 273 -20.56 -12.62 -2.06
C VAL A 273 -19.41 -12.26 -3.00
N TRP A 274 -19.05 -13.17 -3.92
CA TRP A 274 -17.81 -13.01 -4.70
C TRP A 274 -17.93 -12.06 -5.89
N ARG A 275 -19.14 -11.87 -6.44
CA ARG A 275 -19.32 -11.04 -7.64
C ARG A 275 -19.98 -9.69 -7.37
N TYR A 276 -20.88 -9.61 -6.39
CA TYR A 276 -21.58 -8.36 -6.08
C TYR A 276 -20.94 -7.66 -4.88
N ALA A 277 -20.89 -8.30 -3.71
CA ALA A 277 -20.39 -7.66 -2.49
C ALA A 277 -18.90 -7.38 -2.55
N LEU A 278 -18.06 -8.37 -2.92
CA LEU A 278 -16.61 -8.19 -3.02
C LEU A 278 -16.25 -7.08 -4.03
N ARG A 279 -16.92 -7.04 -5.19
CA ARG A 279 -16.67 -5.98 -6.17
C ARG A 279 -16.96 -4.58 -5.63
N ASN A 280 -17.99 -4.43 -4.80
CA ASN A 280 -18.30 -3.16 -4.16
C ASN A 280 -17.34 -2.83 -3.00
N ALA A 281 -16.79 -3.84 -2.32
CA ALA A 281 -15.79 -3.67 -1.26
C ALA A 281 -14.38 -3.42 -1.81
N LEU A 282 -14.09 -3.80 -3.07
CA LEU A 282 -12.76 -3.72 -3.67
C LEU A 282 -12.09 -2.36 -3.56
N PRO A 283 -12.74 -1.20 -3.76
CA PRO A 283 -12.08 0.10 -3.62
C PRO A 283 -11.49 0.29 -2.22
N THR A 284 -12.24 -0.05 -1.18
CA THR A 284 -11.78 0.01 0.22
C THR A 284 -10.64 -0.97 0.46
N ILE A 285 -10.77 -2.21 -0.04
CA ILE A 285 -9.74 -3.24 0.09
C ILE A 285 -8.43 -2.82 -0.60
N LEU A 286 -8.49 -2.26 -1.82
CA LEU A 286 -7.32 -1.77 -2.54
C LEU A 286 -6.61 -0.65 -1.79
N ASN A 287 -7.35 0.28 -1.19
CA ASN A 287 -6.75 1.33 -0.36
C ASN A 287 -6.03 0.75 0.87
N VAL A 288 -6.61 -0.27 1.51
CA VAL A 288 -5.96 -0.97 2.63
C VAL A 288 -4.66 -1.64 2.18
N TYR A 289 -4.68 -2.34 1.04
CA TYR A 289 -3.47 -2.95 0.50
C TYR A 289 -2.41 -1.93 0.08
N GLY A 290 -2.81 -0.76 -0.43
CA GLY A 290 -1.90 0.34 -0.73
C GLY A 290 -1.17 0.83 0.52
N LEU A 291 -1.91 1.07 1.60
CA LEU A 291 -1.33 1.50 2.88
C LEU A 291 -0.41 0.41 3.47
N LEU A 292 -0.82 -0.87 3.37
CA LEU A 292 -0.01 -1.99 3.83
C LEU A 292 1.30 -2.13 3.04
N LEU A 293 1.27 -1.98 1.72
CA LEU A 293 2.48 -2.01 0.89
C LEU A 293 3.51 -0.97 1.34
N VAL A 294 3.06 0.26 1.59
CA VAL A 294 3.94 1.32 2.12
C VAL A 294 4.50 0.92 3.48
N GLY A 295 3.65 0.41 4.38
CA GLY A 295 4.06 -0.05 5.71
C GLY A 295 5.04 -1.22 5.65
N MET A 296 4.82 -2.19 4.74
CA MET A 296 5.70 -3.34 4.56
C MET A 296 7.11 -2.93 4.13
N PHE A 297 7.26 -1.96 3.22
CA PHE A 297 8.58 -1.44 2.89
C PHE A 297 9.28 -0.77 4.09
N GLY A 298 8.52 -0.16 5.01
CA GLY A 298 9.07 0.31 6.28
C GLY A 298 9.49 -0.82 7.21
N ALA A 299 8.70 -1.91 7.27
CA ALA A 299 8.99 -3.07 8.10
C ALA A 299 10.22 -3.87 7.62
N THR A 300 10.59 -3.77 6.33
CA THR A 300 11.79 -4.44 5.80
C THR A 300 13.05 -4.04 6.57
N LEU A 301 13.15 -2.80 7.09
CA LEU A 301 14.31 -2.36 7.86
C LEU A 301 14.64 -3.30 9.02
N ILE A 302 13.63 -3.78 9.72
CA ILE A 302 13.80 -4.63 10.90
C ILE A 302 13.85 -6.11 10.50
N ILE A 303 12.98 -6.54 9.60
CA ILE A 303 12.89 -7.96 9.22
C ILE A 303 14.15 -8.40 8.47
N GLU A 304 14.68 -7.59 7.57
CA GLU A 304 15.91 -7.89 6.84
C GLU A 304 17.13 -7.97 7.79
N GLU A 305 17.16 -7.13 8.84
CA GLU A 305 18.20 -7.18 9.86
C GLU A 305 18.10 -8.49 10.68
N VAL A 306 16.90 -8.87 11.13
CA VAL A 306 16.67 -10.08 11.93
C VAL A 306 17.05 -11.34 11.15
N PHE A 307 16.73 -11.42 9.86
CA PHE A 307 17.01 -12.61 9.02
C PHE A 307 18.32 -12.51 8.23
N VAL A 308 19.08 -11.43 8.41
CA VAL A 308 20.35 -11.15 7.69
C VAL A 308 20.15 -11.20 6.17
N LEU A 309 19.10 -10.56 5.67
CA LEU A 309 18.82 -10.45 4.24
C LEU A 309 19.56 -9.24 3.66
N PRO A 310 20.23 -9.36 2.47
CA PRO A 310 20.95 -8.24 1.86
C PRO A 310 20.01 -7.28 1.10
N GLY A 311 18.95 -6.81 1.76
CA GLY A 311 17.96 -5.89 1.20
C GLY A 311 18.30 -4.42 1.48
N MET A 312 17.44 -3.51 0.98
CA MET A 312 17.58 -2.06 1.14
C MET A 312 17.48 -1.62 2.60
N GLY A 313 16.62 -2.28 3.39
CA GLY A 313 16.43 -1.96 4.80
C GLY A 313 17.72 -2.26 5.60
N ASN A 314 18.26 -3.47 5.47
CA ASN A 314 19.53 -3.85 6.10
C ASN A 314 20.67 -2.92 5.64
N ALA A 315 20.78 -2.64 4.33
CA ALA A 315 21.77 -1.72 3.81
C ALA A 315 21.63 -0.31 4.41
N LEU A 316 20.41 0.18 4.62
CA LEU A 316 20.15 1.48 5.25
C LEU A 316 20.55 1.49 6.73
N VAL A 317 20.20 0.45 7.50
CA VAL A 317 20.59 0.31 8.91
C VAL A 317 22.11 0.32 9.06
N ASN A 318 22.81 -0.45 8.23
CA ASN A 318 24.27 -0.48 8.19
C ASN A 318 24.87 0.90 7.85
N ALA A 319 24.32 1.58 6.84
CA ALA A 319 24.76 2.93 6.44
C ALA A 319 24.58 3.97 7.58
N ILE A 320 23.52 3.86 8.36
CA ILE A 320 23.29 4.70 9.54
C ILE A 320 24.39 4.45 10.58
N GLY A 321 24.73 3.19 10.83
CA GLY A 321 25.78 2.80 11.78
C GLY A 321 27.14 3.37 11.42
N VAL A 322 27.49 3.38 10.13
CA VAL A 322 28.77 3.92 9.63
C VAL A 322 28.70 5.38 9.16
N ARG A 323 27.57 6.05 9.33
CA ARG A 323 27.33 7.46 8.96
C ARG A 323 27.55 7.76 7.47
N ASP A 324 27.16 6.83 6.60
CA ASP A 324 27.18 7.03 5.14
C ASP A 324 25.99 7.90 4.69
N TYR A 325 26.11 9.19 4.86
CA TYR A 325 25.04 10.15 4.60
C TYR A 325 24.58 10.16 3.14
N THR A 326 25.49 9.95 2.19
CA THR A 326 25.15 9.91 0.76
C THR A 326 24.27 8.70 0.46
N PHE A 327 24.64 7.53 0.99
CA PHE A 327 23.82 6.33 0.83
C PHE A 327 22.46 6.48 1.52
N ILE A 328 22.42 6.96 2.77
CA ILE A 328 21.18 7.20 3.52
C ILE A 328 20.25 8.13 2.72
N GLN A 329 20.77 9.24 2.17
CA GLN A 329 20.02 10.20 1.39
C GLN A 329 19.44 9.57 0.11
N GLY A 330 20.27 8.83 -0.62
CA GLY A 330 19.88 8.18 -1.87
C GLY A 330 18.82 7.10 -1.66
N VAL A 331 19.01 6.20 -0.69
CA VAL A 331 18.04 5.15 -0.36
C VAL A 331 16.72 5.73 0.14
N THR A 332 16.77 6.75 1.01
CA THR A 332 15.55 7.41 1.52
C THR A 332 14.77 8.05 0.36
N MET A 333 15.45 8.65 -0.62
CA MET A 333 14.81 9.20 -1.82
C MET A 333 14.14 8.10 -2.65
N VAL A 334 14.78 6.92 -2.78
CA VAL A 334 14.19 5.76 -3.45
C VAL A 334 12.95 5.26 -2.70
N TYR A 335 12.97 5.17 -1.38
CA TYR A 335 11.80 4.81 -0.58
C TYR A 335 10.64 5.79 -0.77
N VAL A 336 10.92 7.11 -0.77
CA VAL A 336 9.89 8.11 -1.06
C VAL A 336 9.32 7.95 -2.47
N GLY A 337 10.19 7.78 -3.47
CA GLY A 337 9.78 7.50 -4.85
C GLY A 337 8.86 6.28 -4.94
N LEU A 338 9.21 5.21 -4.24
CA LEU A 338 8.43 3.97 -4.17
C LEU A 338 7.04 4.21 -3.54
N VAL A 339 6.96 4.94 -2.43
CA VAL A 339 5.69 5.31 -1.78
C VAL A 339 4.80 6.10 -2.74
N LEU A 340 5.36 7.05 -3.48
CA LEU A 340 4.62 7.84 -4.45
C LEU A 340 4.10 6.97 -5.61
N VAL A 341 4.91 6.03 -6.10
CA VAL A 341 4.51 5.08 -7.15
C VAL A 341 3.42 4.14 -6.66
N ILE A 342 3.56 3.57 -5.46
CA ILE A 342 2.54 2.70 -4.85
C ILE A 342 1.21 3.44 -4.73
N ASN A 343 1.21 4.65 -4.18
CA ASN A 343 -0.01 5.44 -4.04
C ASN A 343 -0.65 5.74 -5.40
N LEU A 344 0.15 6.12 -6.40
CA LEU A 344 -0.36 6.37 -7.75
C LEU A 344 -0.98 5.11 -8.38
N VAL A 345 -0.33 3.96 -8.25
CA VAL A 345 -0.84 2.67 -8.75
C VAL A 345 -2.15 2.29 -8.06
N VAL A 346 -2.23 2.46 -6.74
CA VAL A 346 -3.46 2.18 -5.97
C VAL A 346 -4.59 3.12 -6.37
N ASP A 347 -4.33 4.42 -6.51
CA ASP A 347 -5.33 5.40 -6.95
C ASP A 347 -5.88 5.05 -8.35
N ILE A 348 -5.01 4.65 -9.27
CA ILE A 348 -5.41 4.19 -10.61
C ILE A 348 -6.24 2.90 -10.52
N ALA A 349 -5.81 1.93 -9.70
CA ALA A 349 -6.53 0.67 -9.52
C ALA A 349 -7.94 0.89 -8.94
N VAL A 350 -8.06 1.77 -7.94
CA VAL A 350 -9.36 2.16 -7.36
C VAL A 350 -10.25 2.84 -8.40
N ALA A 351 -9.70 3.75 -9.22
CA ALA A 351 -10.45 4.43 -10.27
C ALA A 351 -10.97 3.45 -11.36
N ILE A 352 -10.18 2.43 -11.69
CA ILE A 352 -10.58 1.37 -12.64
C ILE A 352 -11.75 0.55 -12.07
N VAL A 353 -11.68 0.20 -10.79
CA VAL A 353 -12.69 -0.65 -10.14
C VAL A 353 -13.98 0.12 -9.84
N SER A 354 -13.88 1.41 -9.52
CA SER A 354 -15.01 2.25 -9.14
C SER A 354 -15.05 3.58 -9.90
N PRO A 355 -15.47 3.59 -11.18
CA PRO A 355 -15.47 4.79 -12.01
C PRO A 355 -16.40 5.89 -11.46
N LYS A 356 -17.40 5.56 -10.65
CA LYS A 356 -18.28 6.55 -10.01
C LYS A 356 -17.56 7.43 -8.96
N LEU A 357 -16.51 6.91 -8.33
CA LEU A 357 -15.66 7.70 -7.40
C LEU A 357 -14.67 8.61 -8.15
N ALA A 358 -14.45 8.38 -9.43
CA ALA A 358 -13.58 9.19 -10.26
C ALA A 358 -14.26 10.49 -10.79
N GLU A 359 -15.57 10.63 -10.58
CA GLU A 359 -16.37 11.80 -11.02
C GLU A 359 -16.59 12.82 -9.90
N GLN A 360 -16.18 12.53 -8.67
CA GLN A 360 -16.17 13.43 -7.51
C GLN A 360 -14.78 14.04 -7.28
#